data_6b11edae5e1d5cfb72408f0794efdf1b
#
_entry.id   6b11edae5e1d5cfb72408f0794efdf1b
#
_cell.length_a   1.000
_cell.length_b   1.000
_cell.length_c   1.000
_cell.angle_alpha   90.00
_cell.angle_beta   90.00
_cell.angle_gamma   90.00
#
_symmetry.space_group_name_H-M   'P 1'
#
loop_
_entity.id
_entity.type
_entity.pdbx_description
1 polymer ?
#
loop_
_entity_poly.entity_id
_entity_poly.type
_entity_poly.pdbx_seq_one_letter_code
_entity_poly.pdbx_strand_id
1 'polypeptide(L)'
;MLFQISLLFPVSQIKKRKIMLTSRMIGFGSFLPSKIVTNDDLAKMVDTSDEWIFTRTGIRTRHIAGDGESTSTLAIEAAKNALKSAKMEASDIDLIVLATATPDKTFPATASLIQKAIGGSKTCAAFDVGAACSGFVYALSCADGMLKGGLAKTALVIGAETLSRICDWTDRTTCVLFGDGAGAVVLKAFEEEEHSIKNKGVYENIIRSDGSMFDLLVSTGGASTSEYCGKITMNGREVYKHAVNNISNIILELLAKNNLKTTDIDWYVPHQANIRIIESIADKINIPLERFILTIDKTANISSASIPIALDTGIKSGRIKSGDLIMMATMGGGFTWSAGLVRI
;
A
#
# COMPACT_ATOMS: atom_id res chain seq x y z
N MET A 1 -72.00 -10.86 -32.38
CA MET A 1 -71.84 -10.23 -31.09
C MET A 1 -70.70 -10.95 -30.39
N LEU A 2 -69.47 -10.46 -30.61
CA LEU A 2 -68.23 -11.05 -30.06
C LEU A 2 -67.74 -10.12 -28.97
N PHE A 3 -67.80 -10.58 -27.70
CA PHE A 3 -67.24 -9.88 -26.53
C PHE A 3 -65.71 -10.08 -26.49
N GLN A 4 -64.94 -9.03 -26.74
CA GLN A 4 -63.53 -8.98 -26.43
C GLN A 4 -63.32 -8.63 -24.95
N ILE A 5 -62.89 -9.61 -24.15
CA ILE A 5 -62.46 -9.40 -22.79
C ILE A 5 -60.98 -9.04 -22.83
N SER A 6 -60.64 -7.74 -22.71
CA SER A 6 -59.27 -7.28 -22.49
C SER A 6 -58.92 -7.45 -21.00
N LEU A 7 -58.20 -8.50 -20.68
CA LEU A 7 -57.52 -8.66 -19.41
C LEU A 7 -56.29 -7.76 -19.38
N LEU A 8 -56.43 -6.56 -18.83
CA LEU A 8 -55.33 -5.69 -18.45
C LEU A 8 -54.73 -6.21 -17.13
N PHE A 9 -53.69 -7.00 -17.23
CA PHE A 9 -52.81 -7.23 -16.09
C PHE A 9 -51.88 -6.02 -15.94
N PRO A 10 -51.77 -5.40 -14.77
CA PRO A 10 -50.77 -4.37 -14.55
C PRO A 10 -49.42 -5.07 -14.54
N VAL A 11 -48.60 -4.79 -15.54
CA VAL A 11 -47.18 -5.14 -15.54
C VAL A 11 -46.56 -4.30 -14.41
N SER A 12 -46.48 -4.91 -13.21
CA SER A 12 -45.69 -4.31 -12.13
C SER A 12 -44.30 -4.11 -12.66
N GLN A 13 -43.86 -2.85 -12.75
CA GLN A 13 -42.49 -2.51 -13.05
C GLN A 13 -41.63 -3.05 -11.90
N ILE A 14 -41.16 -4.28 -12.04
CA ILE A 14 -40.07 -4.79 -11.18
C ILE A 14 -38.86 -3.94 -11.55
N LYS A 15 -38.62 -2.88 -10.74
CA LYS A 15 -37.33 -2.18 -10.78
C LYS A 15 -36.26 -3.23 -10.54
N LYS A 16 -35.57 -3.66 -11.59
CA LYS A 16 -34.37 -4.49 -11.46
C LYS A 16 -33.42 -3.70 -10.55
N ARG A 17 -33.27 -4.16 -9.31
CA ARG A 17 -32.25 -3.62 -8.40
C ARG A 17 -30.89 -3.75 -9.11
N LYS A 18 -30.19 -2.64 -9.26
CA LYS A 18 -28.86 -2.62 -9.87
C LYS A 18 -27.87 -3.15 -8.84
N ILE A 19 -27.58 -4.44 -8.90
CA ILE A 19 -26.52 -5.06 -8.11
C ILE A 19 -25.18 -4.58 -8.67
N MET A 20 -24.29 -4.13 -7.80
CA MET A 20 -22.92 -3.75 -8.14
C MET A 20 -21.92 -4.54 -7.28
N LEU A 21 -20.73 -4.78 -7.83
CA LEU A 21 -19.64 -5.39 -7.09
C LEU A 21 -18.89 -4.30 -6.32
N THR A 22 -18.63 -4.56 -5.05
CA THR A 22 -17.75 -3.78 -4.18
C THR A 22 -16.63 -4.67 -3.68
N SER A 23 -15.49 -4.12 -3.30
CA SER A 23 -14.41 -4.88 -2.69
C SER A 23 -14.24 -4.50 -1.22
N ARG A 24 -13.94 -5.49 -0.36
CA ARG A 24 -13.69 -5.29 1.06
C ARG A 24 -12.34 -5.87 1.45
N MET A 25 -11.62 -5.19 2.33
CA MET A 25 -10.45 -5.74 3.00
C MET A 25 -10.91 -6.67 4.12
N ILE A 26 -10.56 -7.96 4.04
CA ILE A 26 -11.04 -8.99 4.97
C ILE A 26 -9.92 -9.68 5.74
N GLY A 27 -8.68 -9.44 5.40
CA GLY A 27 -7.52 -10.00 6.09
C GLY A 27 -6.30 -9.12 5.93
N PHE A 28 -5.46 -9.09 6.96
CA PHE A 28 -4.26 -8.24 7.04
C PHE A 28 -3.10 -9.07 7.57
N GLY A 29 -1.91 -8.82 7.05
CA GLY A 29 -0.70 -9.49 7.50
C GLY A 29 0.53 -8.70 7.17
N SER A 30 1.55 -8.81 7.99
CA SER A 30 2.86 -8.22 7.76
C SER A 30 3.95 -9.20 8.19
N PHE A 31 5.15 -8.97 7.66
CA PHE A 31 6.35 -9.68 8.06
C PHE A 31 7.55 -8.74 7.96
N LEU A 32 8.39 -8.76 8.99
CA LEU A 32 9.63 -8.01 9.08
C LEU A 32 10.78 -8.99 9.31
N PRO A 33 11.93 -8.84 8.63
CA PRO A 33 13.14 -9.61 8.92
C PRO A 33 13.51 -9.58 10.40
N SER A 34 14.11 -10.64 10.90
CA SER A 34 14.49 -10.72 12.32
C SER A 34 15.67 -9.83 12.70
N LYS A 35 16.54 -9.51 11.73
CA LYS A 35 17.71 -8.64 11.95
C LYS A 35 17.27 -7.19 12.11
N ILE A 36 17.42 -6.67 13.33
CA ILE A 36 17.18 -5.26 13.65
C ILE A 36 18.52 -4.54 13.64
N VAL A 37 18.57 -3.39 12.97
CA VAL A 37 19.72 -2.48 12.94
C VAL A 37 19.29 -1.17 13.59
N THR A 38 20.02 -0.75 14.62
CA THR A 38 19.79 0.51 15.35
C THR A 38 20.51 1.68 14.70
N ASN A 39 20.19 2.91 15.13
CA ASN A 39 20.95 4.09 14.69
C ASN A 39 22.40 4.04 15.18
N ASP A 40 22.66 3.48 16.36
CA ASP A 40 24.04 3.31 16.89
C ASP A 40 24.84 2.28 16.06
N ASP A 41 24.19 1.29 15.46
CA ASP A 41 24.85 0.37 14.52
C ASP A 41 25.23 1.09 13.23
N LEU A 42 24.39 1.99 12.72
CA LEU A 42 24.71 2.82 11.56
C LEU A 42 25.83 3.81 11.85
N ALA A 43 25.91 4.35 13.07
CA ALA A 43 26.99 5.25 13.48
C ALA A 43 28.38 4.58 13.46
N LYS A 44 28.45 3.25 13.45
CA LYS A 44 29.72 2.50 13.24
C LYS A 44 30.13 2.43 11.76
N MET A 45 29.22 2.74 10.84
CA MET A 45 29.42 2.59 9.40
C MET A 45 29.56 3.93 8.68
N VAL A 46 28.81 4.95 9.10
CA VAL A 46 28.80 6.30 8.51
C VAL A 46 28.81 7.36 9.60
N ASP A 47 29.26 8.57 9.25
CA ASP A 47 29.31 9.72 10.17
C ASP A 47 27.90 10.21 10.53
N THR A 48 27.29 9.64 11.59
CA THR A 48 25.94 9.94 12.08
C THR A 48 25.80 9.65 13.57
N SER A 49 24.62 9.91 14.15
CA SER A 49 24.27 9.53 15.52
C SER A 49 22.77 9.22 15.65
N ASP A 50 22.34 8.53 16.73
CA ASP A 50 20.93 8.31 17.00
C ASP A 50 20.14 9.63 17.06
N GLU A 51 20.68 10.63 17.75
CA GLU A 51 20.06 11.95 17.85
C GLU A 51 19.89 12.61 16.47
N TRP A 52 20.94 12.55 15.62
CA TRP A 52 20.91 13.14 14.28
C TRP A 52 19.85 12.47 13.39
N ILE A 53 19.78 11.12 13.40
CA ILE A 53 18.80 10.37 12.62
C ILE A 53 17.41 10.60 13.16
N PHE A 54 17.18 10.39 14.47
CA PHE A 54 15.87 10.47 15.07
C PHE A 54 15.22 11.85 14.92
N THR A 55 15.95 12.91 15.23
CA THR A 55 15.42 14.29 15.12
C THR A 55 15.04 14.68 13.70
N ARG A 56 15.63 14.07 12.67
CA ARG A 56 15.36 14.39 11.27
C ARG A 56 14.36 13.46 10.60
N THR A 57 14.23 12.24 11.09
CA THR A 57 13.46 11.19 10.40
C THR A 57 12.39 10.53 11.26
N GLY A 58 12.53 10.59 12.60
CA GLY A 58 11.72 9.81 13.53
C GLY A 58 12.11 8.34 13.65
N ILE A 59 13.13 7.88 12.90
CA ILE A 59 13.55 6.48 12.84
C ILE A 59 14.52 6.16 13.98
N ARG A 60 14.25 5.06 14.71
CA ARG A 60 15.17 4.49 15.70
C ARG A 60 15.78 3.19 15.25
N THR A 61 14.99 2.35 14.59
CA THR A 61 15.43 1.03 14.12
C THR A 61 14.93 0.77 12.70
N ARG A 62 15.56 -0.19 12.04
CA ARG A 62 15.10 -0.78 10.79
C ARG A 62 15.34 -2.27 10.81
N HIS A 63 14.50 -2.99 10.06
CA HIS A 63 14.69 -4.40 9.80
C HIS A 63 15.42 -4.57 8.49
N ILE A 64 16.38 -5.48 8.43
CA ILE A 64 17.22 -5.72 7.27
C ILE A 64 17.20 -7.20 6.92
N ALA A 65 16.87 -7.52 5.67
CA ALA A 65 16.85 -8.88 5.15
C ALA A 65 18.23 -9.54 5.27
N GLY A 66 18.25 -10.71 5.91
CA GLY A 66 19.44 -11.52 6.09
C GLY A 66 19.77 -12.38 4.88
N ASP A 67 20.72 -13.30 5.06
CA ASP A 67 21.07 -14.29 4.04
C ASP A 67 19.89 -15.22 3.79
N GLY A 68 19.57 -15.46 2.51
CA GLY A 68 18.42 -16.28 2.10
C GLY A 68 17.05 -15.57 2.17
N GLU A 69 16.97 -14.37 2.72
CA GLU A 69 15.77 -13.55 2.64
C GLU A 69 15.79 -12.67 1.38
N SER A 70 14.67 -12.65 0.65
CA SER A 70 14.43 -11.85 -0.55
C SER A 70 13.06 -11.20 -0.48
N THR A 71 12.76 -10.31 -1.41
CA THR A 71 11.44 -9.68 -1.48
C THR A 71 10.31 -10.71 -1.52
N SER A 72 10.48 -11.80 -2.29
CA SER A 72 9.48 -12.88 -2.34
C SER A 72 9.34 -13.61 -1.01
N THR A 73 10.43 -13.93 -0.31
CA THR A 73 10.34 -14.64 0.98
C THR A 73 9.62 -13.83 2.04
N LEU A 74 9.88 -12.51 2.11
CA LEU A 74 9.16 -11.61 3.01
C LEU A 74 7.68 -11.51 2.63
N ALA A 75 7.38 -11.37 1.33
CA ALA A 75 6.03 -11.30 0.80
C ALA A 75 5.22 -12.58 1.08
N ILE A 76 5.84 -13.77 0.97
CA ILE A 76 5.21 -15.06 1.26
C ILE A 76 4.75 -15.13 2.73
N GLU A 77 5.57 -14.70 3.67
CA GLU A 77 5.21 -14.72 5.09
C GLU A 77 4.11 -13.68 5.41
N ALA A 78 4.18 -12.48 4.84
CA ALA A 78 3.10 -11.50 4.95
C ALA A 78 1.78 -12.00 4.34
N ALA A 79 1.84 -12.67 3.18
CA ALA A 79 0.71 -13.30 2.50
C ALA A 79 0.05 -14.38 3.38
N LYS A 80 0.84 -15.30 3.95
CA LYS A 80 0.35 -16.34 4.86
C LYS A 80 -0.36 -15.73 6.08
N ASN A 81 0.22 -14.67 6.66
CA ASN A 81 -0.38 -13.95 7.78
C ASN A 81 -1.71 -13.29 7.40
N ALA A 82 -1.81 -12.69 6.22
CA ALA A 82 -3.04 -12.08 5.71
C ALA A 82 -4.13 -13.12 5.44
N LEU A 83 -3.78 -14.27 4.82
CA LEU A 83 -4.69 -15.39 4.58
C LEU A 83 -5.21 -15.97 5.90
N LYS A 84 -4.33 -16.19 6.88
CA LYS A 84 -4.71 -16.62 8.22
C LYS A 84 -5.68 -15.65 8.89
N SER A 85 -5.42 -14.34 8.79
CA SER A 85 -6.30 -13.29 9.30
C SER A 85 -7.67 -13.30 8.62
N ALA A 86 -7.71 -13.52 7.30
CA ALA A 86 -8.93 -13.65 6.51
C ALA A 86 -9.68 -14.97 6.72
N LYS A 87 -9.05 -15.97 7.36
CA LYS A 87 -9.53 -17.37 7.45
C LYS A 87 -9.80 -17.98 6.07
N MET A 88 -8.85 -17.76 5.14
CA MET A 88 -8.93 -18.24 3.75
C MET A 88 -7.71 -19.09 3.43
N GLU A 89 -7.92 -20.03 2.51
CA GLU A 89 -6.83 -20.83 1.92
C GLU A 89 -6.26 -20.12 0.70
N ALA A 90 -5.00 -20.42 0.38
CA ALA A 90 -4.35 -19.83 -0.80
C ALA A 90 -5.03 -20.23 -2.12
N SER A 91 -5.68 -21.40 -2.16
CA SER A 91 -6.48 -21.87 -3.31
C SER A 91 -7.72 -21.04 -3.59
N ASP A 92 -8.18 -20.25 -2.63
CA ASP A 92 -9.36 -19.37 -2.77
C ASP A 92 -9.00 -18.02 -3.43
N ILE A 93 -7.70 -17.76 -3.68
CA ILE A 93 -7.24 -16.51 -4.27
C ILE A 93 -7.22 -16.61 -5.80
N ASP A 94 -7.92 -15.68 -6.45
CA ASP A 94 -8.02 -15.58 -7.91
C ASP A 94 -6.96 -14.64 -8.50
N LEU A 95 -6.44 -13.72 -7.68
CA LEU A 95 -5.54 -12.65 -8.11
C LEU A 95 -4.48 -12.33 -7.05
N ILE A 96 -3.22 -12.24 -7.48
CA ILE A 96 -2.12 -11.72 -6.66
C ILE A 96 -1.53 -10.49 -7.36
N VAL A 97 -1.51 -9.35 -6.67
CA VAL A 97 -0.88 -8.12 -7.14
C VAL A 97 0.19 -7.70 -6.14
N LEU A 98 1.44 -7.76 -6.57
CA LEU A 98 2.59 -7.36 -5.77
C LEU A 98 3.06 -5.98 -6.19
N ALA A 99 3.15 -5.05 -5.25
CA ALA A 99 3.88 -3.80 -5.43
C ALA A 99 5.31 -3.95 -4.91
N THR A 100 6.29 -3.71 -5.76
CA THR A 100 7.70 -3.73 -5.38
C THR A 100 8.57 -2.90 -6.31
N ALA A 101 9.61 -2.29 -5.76
CA ALA A 101 10.73 -1.68 -6.48
C ALA A 101 11.98 -2.57 -6.46
N THR A 102 11.92 -3.70 -5.73
CA THR A 102 13.02 -4.65 -5.54
C THR A 102 12.57 -6.08 -5.88
N PRO A 103 12.13 -6.34 -7.13
CA PRO A 103 11.70 -7.69 -7.54
C PRO A 103 12.87 -8.68 -7.47
N ASP A 104 12.58 -9.95 -7.18
CA ASP A 104 13.60 -11.01 -7.13
C ASP A 104 14.33 -11.17 -8.47
N LYS A 105 13.63 -10.94 -9.58
CA LYS A 105 14.14 -11.02 -10.95
C LYS A 105 13.46 -9.98 -11.85
N THR A 106 14.11 -9.63 -12.95
CA THR A 106 13.49 -8.81 -14.00
C THR A 106 12.24 -9.48 -14.59
N PHE A 107 12.30 -10.81 -14.80
CA PHE A 107 11.19 -11.69 -15.13
C PHE A 107 11.55 -13.13 -14.73
N PRO A 108 10.59 -14.01 -14.44
CA PRO A 108 9.16 -13.73 -14.32
C PRO A 108 8.84 -12.84 -13.12
N ALA A 109 7.58 -12.35 -13.05
CA ALA A 109 7.09 -11.54 -11.94
C ALA A 109 7.29 -12.24 -10.59
N THR A 110 7.69 -11.51 -9.56
CA THR A 110 7.88 -12.02 -8.20
C THR A 110 6.56 -12.56 -7.63
N ALA A 111 5.41 -11.97 -8.01
CA ALA A 111 4.08 -12.47 -7.66
C ALA A 111 3.83 -13.92 -8.08
N SER A 112 4.40 -14.37 -9.21
CA SER A 112 4.29 -15.77 -9.66
C SER A 112 5.03 -16.74 -8.74
N LEU A 113 6.17 -16.30 -8.18
CA LEU A 113 6.90 -17.09 -7.19
C LEU A 113 6.12 -17.18 -5.87
N ILE A 114 5.49 -16.08 -5.45
CA ILE A 114 4.61 -16.05 -4.27
C ILE A 114 3.44 -17.01 -4.47
N GLN A 115 2.74 -16.95 -5.62
CA GLN A 115 1.63 -17.86 -5.95
C GLN A 115 2.03 -19.33 -5.76
N LYS A 116 3.16 -19.72 -6.35
CA LYS A 116 3.70 -21.09 -6.21
C LYS A 116 3.97 -21.45 -4.75
N ALA A 117 4.62 -20.55 -4.00
CA ALA A 117 5.11 -20.83 -2.65
C ALA A 117 3.99 -20.93 -1.61
N ILE A 118 2.90 -20.16 -1.76
CA ILE A 118 1.74 -20.25 -0.88
C ILE A 118 0.79 -21.41 -1.23
N GLY A 119 1.01 -22.11 -2.34
CA GLY A 119 0.10 -23.13 -2.85
C GLY A 119 -1.14 -22.58 -3.53
N GLY A 120 -1.04 -21.41 -4.17
CA GLY A 120 -2.13 -20.76 -4.89
C GLY A 120 -2.62 -21.56 -6.10
N SER A 121 -3.88 -21.35 -6.50
CA SER A 121 -4.49 -21.99 -7.66
C SER A 121 -3.69 -21.71 -8.95
N LYS A 122 -3.61 -22.69 -9.86
CA LYS A 122 -3.01 -22.51 -11.19
C LYS A 122 -3.80 -21.56 -12.08
N THR A 123 -5.05 -21.26 -11.72
CA THR A 123 -5.91 -20.29 -12.42
C THR A 123 -5.82 -18.88 -11.83
N CYS A 124 -5.10 -18.70 -10.73
CA CYS A 124 -4.86 -17.40 -10.12
C CYS A 124 -3.94 -16.57 -11.01
N ALA A 125 -4.36 -15.36 -11.37
CA ALA A 125 -3.49 -14.39 -12.04
C ALA A 125 -2.50 -13.79 -11.05
N ALA A 126 -1.23 -13.58 -11.47
CA ALA A 126 -0.20 -13.02 -10.61
C ALA A 126 0.71 -12.09 -11.41
N PHE A 127 0.87 -10.83 -10.94
CA PHE A 127 1.74 -9.84 -11.58
C PHE A 127 2.26 -8.80 -10.59
N ASP A 128 3.35 -8.11 -10.98
CA ASP A 128 3.97 -7.05 -10.20
C ASP A 128 3.55 -5.68 -10.73
N VAL A 129 3.47 -4.69 -9.83
CA VAL A 129 3.21 -3.28 -10.12
C VAL A 129 4.38 -2.44 -9.65
N GLY A 130 4.96 -1.65 -10.57
CA GLY A 130 6.04 -0.71 -10.32
C GLY A 130 5.54 0.72 -10.16
N ALA A 131 5.45 1.24 -8.91
CA ALA A 131 5.15 2.63 -8.62
C ALA A 131 5.85 3.11 -7.33
N ALA A 132 7.04 2.55 -7.05
CA ALA A 132 7.85 2.86 -5.88
C ALA A 132 7.00 2.92 -4.57
N CYS A 133 7.18 3.94 -3.74
CA CYS A 133 6.44 4.06 -2.47
C CYS A 133 4.91 4.17 -2.64
N SER A 134 4.41 4.56 -3.81
CA SER A 134 2.97 4.59 -4.12
C SER A 134 2.42 3.20 -4.49
N GLY A 135 3.29 2.22 -4.66
CA GLY A 135 2.99 0.91 -5.25
C GLY A 135 1.82 0.19 -4.60
N PHE A 136 1.71 0.21 -3.27
CA PHE A 136 0.60 -0.49 -2.60
C PHE A 136 -0.78 0.05 -2.99
N VAL A 137 -0.98 1.38 -3.00
CA VAL A 137 -2.28 1.96 -3.38
C VAL A 137 -2.54 1.78 -4.88
N TYR A 138 -1.50 1.78 -5.73
CA TYR A 138 -1.62 1.41 -7.14
C TYR A 138 -2.06 -0.05 -7.30
N ALA A 139 -1.40 -1.00 -6.61
CA ALA A 139 -1.77 -2.42 -6.62
C ALA A 139 -3.19 -2.64 -6.09
N LEU A 140 -3.56 -1.92 -5.02
CA LEU A 140 -4.92 -1.92 -4.47
C LEU A 140 -5.93 -1.42 -5.52
N SER A 141 -5.61 -0.34 -6.25
CA SER A 141 -6.48 0.21 -7.30
C SER A 141 -6.67 -0.78 -8.45
N CYS A 142 -5.60 -1.49 -8.86
CA CYS A 142 -5.68 -2.53 -9.87
C CYS A 142 -6.60 -3.68 -9.40
N ALA A 143 -6.35 -4.19 -8.20
CA ALA A 143 -7.13 -5.29 -7.64
C ALA A 143 -8.60 -4.92 -7.43
N ASP A 144 -8.88 -3.74 -6.84
CA ASP A 144 -10.23 -3.22 -6.65
C ASP A 144 -10.99 -3.10 -7.98
N GLY A 145 -10.34 -2.55 -9.02
CA GLY A 145 -10.92 -2.44 -10.36
C GLY A 145 -11.21 -3.80 -10.99
N MET A 146 -10.33 -4.78 -10.84
CA MET A 146 -10.53 -6.14 -11.36
C MET A 146 -11.65 -6.89 -10.62
N LEU A 147 -11.77 -6.71 -9.29
CA LEU A 147 -12.87 -7.28 -8.50
C LEU A 147 -14.20 -6.63 -8.89
N LYS A 148 -14.27 -5.30 -8.95
CA LYS A 148 -15.49 -4.55 -9.36
C LYS A 148 -15.90 -4.83 -10.80
N GLY A 149 -14.91 -5.13 -11.68
CA GLY A 149 -15.13 -5.55 -13.07
C GLY A 149 -15.52 -7.02 -13.23
N GLY A 150 -15.54 -7.81 -12.15
CA GLY A 150 -15.91 -9.23 -12.18
C GLY A 150 -14.83 -10.16 -12.76
N LEU A 151 -13.59 -9.68 -12.95
CA LEU A 151 -12.46 -10.48 -13.44
C LEU A 151 -11.87 -11.41 -12.36
N ALA A 152 -12.02 -11.06 -11.11
CA ALA A 152 -11.64 -11.85 -9.93
C ALA A 152 -12.66 -11.67 -8.82
N LYS A 153 -12.77 -12.62 -7.92
CA LYS A 153 -13.63 -12.54 -6.70
C LYS A 153 -12.83 -12.26 -5.46
N THR A 154 -11.57 -12.68 -5.44
CA THR A 154 -10.66 -12.57 -4.31
C THR A 154 -9.29 -12.15 -4.80
N ALA A 155 -8.65 -11.24 -4.08
CA ALA A 155 -7.31 -10.79 -4.42
C ALA A 155 -6.42 -10.70 -3.17
N LEU A 156 -5.14 -11.03 -3.35
CA LEU A 156 -4.08 -10.79 -2.40
C LEU A 156 -3.24 -9.61 -2.91
N VAL A 157 -3.29 -8.48 -2.21
CA VAL A 157 -2.54 -7.26 -2.54
C VAL A 157 -1.38 -7.14 -1.56
N ILE A 158 -0.17 -7.09 -2.09
CA ILE A 158 1.07 -7.14 -1.30
C ILE A 158 1.93 -5.93 -1.64
N GLY A 159 2.55 -5.33 -0.62
CA GLY A 159 3.71 -4.45 -0.76
C GLY A 159 4.91 -5.12 -0.10
N ALA A 160 6.01 -5.29 -0.82
CA ALA A 160 7.20 -5.95 -0.27
C ALA A 160 8.49 -5.37 -0.85
N GLU A 161 9.48 -5.18 0.01
CA GLU A 161 10.74 -4.56 -0.39
C GLU A 161 11.94 -5.12 0.37
N THR A 162 13.07 -5.17 -0.32
CA THR A 162 14.42 -5.34 0.22
C THR A 162 15.29 -4.14 -0.18
N LEU A 163 14.90 -2.93 0.28
CA LEU A 163 15.58 -1.68 -0.10
C LEU A 163 17.03 -1.63 0.35
N SER A 164 17.37 -2.36 1.41
CA SER A 164 18.76 -2.50 1.88
C SER A 164 19.72 -3.00 0.81
N ARG A 165 19.24 -3.74 -0.20
CA ARG A 165 20.03 -4.28 -1.31
C ARG A 165 20.45 -3.20 -2.32
N ILE A 166 19.68 -2.15 -2.42
CA ILE A 166 19.91 -1.03 -3.34
C ILE A 166 20.27 0.28 -2.61
N CYS A 167 20.43 0.26 -1.28
CA CYS A 167 21.04 1.37 -0.53
C CYS A 167 22.54 1.48 -0.82
N ASP A 168 23.04 2.70 -0.89
CA ASP A 168 24.46 3.00 -0.73
C ASP A 168 24.75 3.18 0.76
N TRP A 169 25.39 2.18 1.36
CA TRP A 169 25.70 2.19 2.80
C TRP A 169 26.82 3.18 3.17
N THR A 170 27.42 3.87 2.21
CA THR A 170 28.38 4.95 2.42
C THR A 170 27.75 6.34 2.35
N ASP A 171 26.52 6.44 1.82
CA ASP A 171 25.76 7.69 1.76
C ASP A 171 24.81 7.82 2.96
N ARG A 172 25.21 8.59 3.97
CA ARG A 172 24.38 8.83 5.15
C ARG A 172 23.06 9.57 4.88
N THR A 173 22.91 10.18 3.70
CA THR A 173 21.68 10.91 3.36
C THR A 173 20.54 9.98 2.96
N THR A 174 20.86 8.75 2.57
CA THR A 174 19.91 7.74 2.12
C THR A 174 19.89 6.49 2.99
N CYS A 175 21.05 5.93 3.38
CA CYS A 175 21.11 4.65 4.09
C CYS A 175 20.42 4.63 5.46
N VAL A 176 20.28 5.80 6.10
CA VAL A 176 19.60 5.93 7.40
C VAL A 176 18.08 5.85 7.31
N LEU A 177 17.50 5.94 6.09
CA LEU A 177 16.06 6.07 5.88
C LEU A 177 15.36 4.73 5.68
N PHE A 178 16.00 3.76 5.05
CA PHE A 178 15.32 2.60 4.49
C PHE A 178 15.44 1.35 5.35
N GLY A 179 14.40 0.50 5.24
CA GLY A 179 14.35 -0.83 5.80
C GLY A 179 13.70 -1.82 4.84
N ASP A 180 13.61 -3.08 5.27
CA ASP A 180 13.06 -4.21 4.52
C ASP A 180 11.83 -4.79 5.22
N GLY A 181 10.90 -5.33 4.45
CA GLY A 181 9.70 -5.96 4.99
C GLY A 181 8.60 -6.12 3.95
N ALA A 182 7.50 -6.70 4.38
CA ALA A 182 6.33 -6.92 3.56
C ALA A 182 5.03 -6.72 4.36
N GLY A 183 4.01 -6.23 3.68
CA GLY A 183 2.64 -6.20 4.19
C GLY A 183 1.67 -6.66 3.12
N ALA A 184 0.58 -7.32 3.52
CA ALA A 184 -0.40 -7.90 2.62
C ALA A 184 -1.82 -7.68 3.11
N VAL A 185 -2.76 -7.55 2.17
CA VAL A 185 -4.19 -7.43 2.42
C VAL A 185 -4.94 -8.39 1.51
N VAL A 186 -5.90 -9.13 2.07
CA VAL A 186 -6.86 -9.91 1.28
C VAL A 186 -8.08 -9.05 0.98
N LEU A 187 -8.41 -8.90 -0.31
CA LEU A 187 -9.64 -8.30 -0.80
C LEU A 187 -10.62 -9.39 -1.23
N LYS A 188 -11.91 -9.14 -1.02
CA LYS A 188 -13.00 -9.98 -1.52
C LYS A 188 -14.10 -9.12 -2.10
N ALA A 189 -14.65 -9.57 -3.25
CA ALA A 189 -15.80 -8.94 -3.88
C ALA A 189 -17.10 -9.32 -3.15
N PHE A 190 -18.02 -8.36 -3.05
CA PHE A 190 -19.36 -8.52 -2.51
C PHE A 190 -20.36 -7.87 -3.44
N GLU A 191 -21.53 -8.48 -3.55
CA GLU A 191 -22.68 -7.89 -4.24
C GLU A 191 -23.44 -6.96 -3.30
N GLU A 192 -23.69 -5.73 -3.73
CA GLU A 192 -24.40 -4.72 -2.97
C GLU A 192 -25.41 -3.97 -3.84
N GLU A 193 -26.49 -3.50 -3.22
CA GLU A 193 -27.51 -2.70 -3.91
C GLU A 193 -27.09 -1.23 -4.04
N GLU A 194 -26.23 -0.75 -3.13
CA GLU A 194 -25.76 0.63 -3.08
C GLU A 194 -24.30 0.70 -2.64
N HIS A 195 -23.50 1.47 -3.36
CA HIS A 195 -22.14 1.81 -2.95
C HIS A 195 -22.17 3.04 -2.04
N SER A 196 -22.27 2.80 -0.74
CA SER A 196 -22.37 3.86 0.27
C SER A 196 -21.18 3.86 1.19
N ILE A 197 -20.62 5.04 1.47
CA ILE A 197 -19.50 5.22 2.41
C ILE A 197 -19.80 4.72 3.84
N LYS A 198 -21.05 4.43 4.14
CA LYS A 198 -21.49 3.84 5.41
C LYS A 198 -21.25 2.33 5.48
N ASN A 199 -21.12 1.68 4.33
CA ASN A 199 -20.86 0.24 4.25
C ASN A 199 -19.35 -0.01 4.36
N LYS A 200 -18.93 -1.25 4.59
CA LYS A 200 -17.51 -1.65 4.52
C LYS A 200 -17.07 -1.73 3.06
N GLY A 201 -15.83 -1.33 2.77
CA GLY A 201 -15.27 -1.50 1.44
C GLY A 201 -14.24 -0.46 1.04
N VAL A 202 -13.62 -0.71 -0.12
CA VAL A 202 -12.78 0.25 -0.82
C VAL A 202 -13.68 1.17 -1.64
N TYR A 203 -13.71 2.45 -1.27
CA TYR A 203 -14.61 3.41 -1.91
C TYR A 203 -14.01 4.01 -3.16
N GLU A 204 -12.87 4.63 -3.00
CA GLU A 204 -12.22 5.32 -4.08
C GLU A 204 -10.70 5.33 -3.86
N ASN A 205 -9.97 5.13 -4.95
CA ASN A 205 -8.54 5.33 -5.01
C ASN A 205 -8.25 6.37 -6.09
N ILE A 206 -7.37 7.32 -5.79
CA ILE A 206 -6.83 8.26 -6.77
C ILE A 206 -5.35 7.95 -6.95
N ILE A 207 -4.92 7.75 -8.18
CA ILE A 207 -3.53 7.52 -8.55
C ILE A 207 -3.09 8.61 -9.54
N ARG A 208 -1.86 9.12 -9.41
CA ARG A 208 -1.30 10.21 -10.21
C ARG A 208 0.19 9.99 -10.46
N SER A 209 0.69 10.47 -11.58
CA SER A 209 2.11 10.51 -11.88
C SER A 209 2.52 11.79 -12.59
N ASP A 210 3.77 12.23 -12.37
CA ASP A 210 4.41 13.32 -13.09
C ASP A 210 5.85 12.90 -13.44
N GLY A 211 6.07 12.51 -14.68
CA GLY A 211 7.37 12.07 -15.19
C GLY A 211 8.41 13.19 -15.32
N SER A 212 8.02 14.47 -15.22
CA SER A 212 8.98 15.58 -15.26
C SER A 212 9.91 15.63 -14.05
N MET A 213 9.56 14.90 -12.98
CA MET A 213 10.32 14.80 -11.73
C MET A 213 11.11 13.49 -11.60
N PHE A 214 11.29 12.76 -12.71
CA PHE A 214 11.85 11.41 -12.75
C PHE A 214 13.19 11.29 -12.01
N ASP A 215 14.12 12.21 -12.23
CA ASP A 215 15.50 12.15 -11.72
C ASP A 215 15.64 12.53 -10.23
N LEU A 216 14.57 12.98 -9.57
CA LEU A 216 14.65 13.45 -8.18
C LEU A 216 14.71 12.32 -7.14
N LEU A 217 14.23 11.13 -7.47
CA LEU A 217 14.27 9.92 -6.63
C LEU A 217 14.29 8.69 -7.53
N VAL A 218 15.46 8.12 -7.73
CA VAL A 218 15.68 7.01 -8.67
C VAL A 218 16.62 5.95 -8.10
N SER A 219 16.60 4.76 -8.70
CA SER A 219 17.72 3.82 -8.69
C SER A 219 18.59 4.07 -9.92
N THR A 220 19.90 4.14 -9.76
CA THR A 220 20.85 4.48 -10.83
C THR A 220 21.04 3.37 -11.87
N GLY A 221 20.45 2.19 -11.66
CA GLY A 221 20.55 1.04 -12.54
C GLY A 221 19.20 0.48 -12.96
N GLY A 222 19.23 -0.42 -13.91
CA GLY A 222 18.05 -1.12 -14.41
C GLY A 222 18.41 -2.06 -15.57
N ALA A 223 17.61 -3.10 -15.78
CA ALA A 223 17.91 -4.20 -16.71
C ALA A 223 18.17 -3.76 -18.17
N SER A 224 17.65 -2.62 -18.61
CA SER A 224 17.87 -2.09 -19.96
C SER A 224 18.97 -1.04 -20.07
N THR A 225 19.48 -0.55 -18.95
CA THR A 225 20.42 0.58 -18.91
C THR A 225 21.75 0.24 -18.25
N SER A 226 21.81 -0.86 -17.48
CA SER A 226 23.03 -1.28 -16.79
C SER A 226 22.99 -2.78 -16.48
N GLU A 227 24.16 -3.34 -16.09
CA GLU A 227 24.26 -4.75 -15.68
C GLU A 227 23.89 -5.00 -14.21
N TYR A 228 23.45 -3.97 -13.47
CA TYR A 228 23.12 -4.03 -12.04
C TYR A 228 21.88 -3.17 -11.71
N CYS A 229 21.24 -3.42 -10.60
CA CYS A 229 20.04 -2.71 -10.17
C CYS A 229 20.28 -1.26 -9.69
N GLY A 230 21.55 -0.85 -9.56
CA GLY A 230 21.94 0.48 -9.12
C GLY A 230 21.77 0.74 -7.63
N LYS A 231 21.92 2.00 -7.26
CA LYS A 231 21.76 2.51 -5.91
C LYS A 231 20.70 3.60 -5.88
N ILE A 232 19.98 3.72 -4.76
CA ILE A 232 19.02 4.80 -4.55
C ILE A 232 19.76 6.12 -4.46
N THR A 233 19.35 7.09 -5.27
CA THR A 233 19.74 8.49 -5.18
C THR A 233 18.53 9.38 -5.02
N MET A 234 18.66 10.45 -4.23
CA MET A 234 17.52 11.29 -3.88
C MET A 234 17.93 12.76 -3.69
N ASN A 235 17.18 13.67 -4.30
CA ASN A 235 17.17 15.08 -3.90
C ASN A 235 16.19 15.29 -2.74
N GLY A 236 16.65 15.06 -1.52
CA GLY A 236 15.80 15.03 -0.33
C GLY A 236 14.97 16.30 -0.11
N ARG A 237 15.50 17.49 -0.46
CA ARG A 237 14.77 18.77 -0.31
C ARG A 237 13.57 18.87 -1.24
N GLU A 238 13.76 18.54 -2.51
CA GLU A 238 12.69 18.60 -3.49
C GLU A 238 11.66 17.48 -3.24
N VAL A 239 12.12 16.26 -2.91
CA VAL A 239 11.25 15.15 -2.52
C VAL A 239 10.36 15.54 -1.34
N TYR A 240 10.92 16.15 -0.29
CA TYR A 240 10.15 16.62 0.87
C TYR A 240 9.05 17.62 0.46
N LYS A 241 9.42 18.65 -0.29
CA LYS A 241 8.50 19.71 -0.74
C LYS A 241 7.33 19.13 -1.55
N HIS A 242 7.64 18.26 -2.52
CA HIS A 242 6.62 17.62 -3.35
C HIS A 242 5.77 16.64 -2.55
N ALA A 243 6.36 15.87 -1.61
CA ALA A 243 5.62 14.94 -0.77
C ALA A 243 4.55 15.65 0.08
N VAL A 244 4.93 16.70 0.81
CA VAL A 244 3.98 17.47 1.63
C VAL A 244 2.86 18.05 0.76
N ASN A 245 3.19 18.63 -0.41
CA ASN A 245 2.18 19.24 -1.27
C ASN A 245 1.26 18.21 -1.93
N ASN A 246 1.82 17.20 -2.59
CA ASN A 246 1.04 16.25 -3.37
C ASN A 246 0.18 15.36 -2.48
N ILE A 247 0.72 14.90 -1.33
CA ILE A 247 -0.04 14.05 -0.41
C ILE A 247 -1.18 14.84 0.23
N SER A 248 -0.93 16.07 0.71
CA SER A 248 -2.00 16.88 1.30
C SER A 248 -3.09 17.22 0.28
N ASN A 249 -2.71 17.58 -0.95
CA ASN A 249 -3.67 17.97 -1.98
C ASN A 249 -4.52 16.77 -2.42
N ILE A 250 -3.93 15.57 -2.59
CA ILE A 250 -4.70 14.39 -3.02
C ILE A 250 -5.64 13.88 -1.91
N ILE A 251 -5.27 14.04 -0.62
CA ILE A 251 -6.17 13.78 0.51
C ILE A 251 -7.38 14.71 0.43
N LEU A 252 -7.16 16.03 0.29
CA LEU A 252 -8.24 17.01 0.21
C LEU A 252 -9.11 16.80 -1.04
N GLU A 253 -8.51 16.46 -2.18
CA GLU A 253 -9.24 16.10 -3.41
C GLU A 253 -10.17 14.91 -3.17
N LEU A 254 -9.66 13.82 -2.57
CA LEU A 254 -10.43 12.61 -2.33
C LEU A 254 -11.57 12.86 -1.33
N LEU A 255 -11.33 13.65 -0.29
CA LEU A 255 -12.37 14.06 0.65
C LEU A 255 -13.46 14.90 -0.03
N ALA A 256 -13.08 15.89 -0.83
CA ALA A 256 -14.03 16.74 -1.55
C ALA A 256 -14.93 15.95 -2.52
N LYS A 257 -14.35 14.99 -3.26
CA LYS A 257 -15.10 14.09 -4.17
C LYS A 257 -16.16 13.26 -3.44
N ASN A 258 -15.92 12.92 -2.17
CA ASN A 258 -16.81 12.11 -1.35
C ASN A 258 -17.66 12.95 -0.38
N ASN A 259 -17.66 14.28 -0.49
CA ASN A 259 -18.35 15.22 0.40
C ASN A 259 -18.00 15.01 1.89
N LEU A 260 -16.72 14.69 2.18
CA LEU A 260 -16.20 14.46 3.51
C LEU A 260 -15.32 15.62 3.98
N LYS A 261 -15.26 15.78 5.30
CA LYS A 261 -14.29 16.64 5.99
C LYS A 261 -13.11 15.81 6.48
N THR A 262 -11.98 16.45 6.76
CA THR A 262 -10.82 15.79 7.38
C THR A 262 -11.18 15.11 8.71
N THR A 263 -12.10 15.67 9.47
CA THR A 263 -12.57 15.12 10.76
C THR A 263 -13.44 13.87 10.66
N ASP A 264 -13.99 13.57 9.47
CA ASP A 264 -14.81 12.38 9.24
C ASP A 264 -13.98 11.11 9.07
N ILE A 265 -12.66 11.25 8.88
CA ILE A 265 -11.72 10.14 8.81
C ILE A 265 -11.33 9.70 10.22
N ASP A 266 -11.49 8.42 10.53
CA ASP A 266 -11.10 7.88 11.83
C ASP A 266 -9.59 7.75 11.96
N TRP A 267 -8.91 7.26 10.93
CA TRP A 267 -7.46 7.08 10.90
C TRP A 267 -6.84 7.47 9.57
N TYR A 268 -5.71 8.16 9.64
CA TYR A 268 -4.80 8.40 8.51
C TYR A 268 -3.67 7.38 8.55
N VAL A 269 -3.47 6.67 7.45
CA VAL A 269 -2.40 5.67 7.28
C VAL A 269 -1.49 6.11 6.13
N PRO A 270 -0.58 7.07 6.38
CA PRO A 270 0.32 7.56 5.35
C PRO A 270 1.48 6.60 5.09
N HIS A 271 2.14 6.79 3.96
CA HIS A 271 3.47 6.25 3.73
C HIS A 271 4.44 6.70 4.85
N GLN A 272 5.26 5.78 5.33
CA GLN A 272 6.19 5.98 6.44
C GLN A 272 7.58 6.43 5.93
N ALA A 273 7.63 7.57 5.24
CA ALA A 273 8.88 8.05 4.63
C ALA A 273 9.79 8.79 5.64
N ASN A 274 9.19 9.68 6.41
CA ASN A 274 9.87 10.58 7.36
C ASN A 274 8.83 11.23 8.26
N ILE A 275 9.07 11.27 9.58
CA ILE A 275 8.10 11.84 10.53
C ILE A 275 7.79 13.31 10.22
N ARG A 276 8.78 14.10 9.80
CA ARG A 276 8.58 15.52 9.46
C ARG A 276 7.65 15.73 8.27
N ILE A 277 7.65 14.81 7.29
CA ILE A 277 6.70 14.86 6.18
C ILE A 277 5.29 14.61 6.72
N ILE A 278 5.13 13.61 7.59
CA ILE A 278 3.83 13.26 8.18
C ILE A 278 3.30 14.40 9.05
N GLU A 279 4.15 14.99 9.91
CA GLU A 279 3.82 16.17 10.72
C GLU A 279 3.37 17.34 9.84
N SER A 280 4.13 17.67 8.79
CA SER A 280 3.77 18.75 7.86
C SER A 280 2.47 18.50 7.08
N ILE A 281 2.16 17.24 6.77
CA ILE A 281 0.86 16.86 6.19
C ILE A 281 -0.24 17.06 7.24
N ALA A 282 -0.05 16.58 8.46
CA ALA A 282 -1.00 16.69 9.56
C ALA A 282 -1.37 18.15 9.83
N ASP A 283 -0.36 19.03 9.92
CA ASP A 283 -0.54 20.48 10.07
C ASP A 283 -1.32 21.08 8.89
N LYS A 284 -0.93 20.73 7.66
CA LYS A 284 -1.54 21.30 6.46
C LYS A 284 -3.00 20.91 6.26
N ILE A 285 -3.41 19.71 6.69
CA ILE A 285 -4.81 19.26 6.67
C ILE A 285 -5.54 19.52 8.00
N ASN A 286 -4.86 20.14 8.99
CA ASN A 286 -5.37 20.49 10.30
C ASN A 286 -5.94 19.29 11.08
N ILE A 287 -5.16 18.21 11.18
CA ILE A 287 -5.50 16.98 11.91
C ILE A 287 -4.37 16.67 12.92
N PRO A 288 -4.70 16.36 14.17
CA PRO A 288 -3.69 16.03 15.17
C PRO A 288 -2.97 14.70 14.82
N LEU A 289 -1.67 14.62 15.14
CA LEU A 289 -0.81 13.49 14.78
C LEU A 289 -1.28 12.16 15.39
N GLU A 290 -2.01 12.20 16.49
CA GLU A 290 -2.61 11.04 17.17
C GLU A 290 -3.63 10.29 16.29
N ARG A 291 -4.17 10.95 15.26
CA ARG A 291 -5.05 10.35 14.25
C ARG A 291 -4.28 9.62 13.14
N PHE A 292 -2.96 9.62 13.21
CA PHE A 292 -2.11 8.91 12.26
C PHE A 292 -1.61 7.59 12.85
N ILE A 293 -1.63 6.53 12.03
CA ILE A 293 -0.97 5.27 12.37
C ILE A 293 0.49 5.40 11.97
N LEU A 294 1.37 5.36 12.95
CA LEU A 294 2.81 5.52 12.77
C LEU A 294 3.52 4.20 13.12
N THR A 295 4.46 3.80 12.28
CA THR A 295 5.35 2.65 12.48
C THR A 295 6.81 3.00 12.19
N ILE A 296 7.05 4.21 11.68
CA ILE A 296 8.34 4.66 11.16
C ILE A 296 9.48 4.56 12.19
N ASP A 297 9.20 4.73 13.46
CA ASP A 297 10.19 4.65 14.53
C ASP A 297 10.84 3.25 14.61
N LYS A 298 10.09 2.21 14.27
CA LYS A 298 10.51 0.80 14.36
C LYS A 298 10.84 0.17 13.02
N THR A 299 10.14 0.57 11.96
CA THR A 299 10.24 -0.08 10.65
C THR A 299 11.08 0.70 9.65
N ALA A 300 11.32 2.00 9.89
CA ALA A 300 11.86 2.92 8.91
C ALA A 300 10.98 2.99 7.64
N ASN A 301 11.52 3.48 6.52
CA ASN A 301 10.84 3.54 5.23
C ASN A 301 10.99 2.22 4.48
N ILE A 302 9.90 1.47 4.33
CA ILE A 302 9.87 0.23 3.54
C ILE A 302 9.06 0.44 2.23
N SER A 303 9.17 1.61 1.62
CA SER A 303 8.54 1.94 0.34
C SER A 303 7.08 1.45 0.24
N SER A 304 6.75 0.58 -0.73
CA SER A 304 5.40 0.05 -0.96
C SER A 304 4.83 -0.75 0.23
N ALA A 305 5.67 -1.34 1.07
CA ALA A 305 5.22 -2.12 2.22
C ALA A 305 4.78 -1.27 3.42
N SER A 306 5.15 0.01 3.47
CA SER A 306 4.89 0.87 4.63
C SER A 306 3.41 0.96 5.01
N ILE A 307 2.52 1.19 4.05
CA ILE A 307 1.06 1.31 4.30
C ILE A 307 0.46 -0.01 4.79
N PRO A 308 0.63 -1.16 4.12
CA PRO A 308 0.02 -2.41 4.58
C PRO A 308 0.61 -2.90 5.91
N ILE A 309 1.87 -2.63 6.23
CA ILE A 309 2.46 -2.88 7.56
C ILE A 309 1.78 -1.99 8.63
N ALA A 310 1.58 -0.70 8.33
CA ALA A 310 0.91 0.22 9.25
C ALA A 310 -0.57 -0.16 9.47
N LEU A 311 -1.29 -0.61 8.44
CA LEU A 311 -2.66 -1.13 8.55
C LEU A 311 -2.70 -2.35 9.47
N ASP A 312 -1.86 -3.37 9.22
CA ASP A 312 -1.79 -4.58 10.05
C ASP A 312 -1.44 -4.25 11.51
N THR A 313 -0.48 -3.32 11.73
CA THR A 313 -0.10 -2.84 13.05
C THR A 313 -1.26 -2.12 13.75
N GLY A 314 -1.97 -1.25 13.05
CA GLY A 314 -3.13 -0.52 13.59
C GLY A 314 -4.27 -1.44 14.01
N ILE A 315 -4.53 -2.48 13.21
CA ILE A 315 -5.56 -3.49 13.51
C ILE A 315 -5.14 -4.38 14.67
N LYS A 316 -3.92 -4.92 14.67
CA LYS A 316 -3.40 -5.79 15.74
C LYS A 316 -3.31 -5.07 17.09
N SER A 317 -3.01 -3.78 17.09
CA SER A 317 -2.99 -2.96 18.31
C SER A 317 -4.38 -2.54 18.79
N GLY A 318 -5.45 -2.80 18.03
CA GLY A 318 -6.82 -2.39 18.35
C GLY A 318 -7.09 -0.90 18.16
N ARG A 319 -6.16 -0.14 17.58
CA ARG A 319 -6.38 1.26 17.20
C ARG A 319 -7.39 1.34 16.04
N ILE A 320 -7.15 0.60 14.97
CA ILE A 320 -8.10 0.46 13.86
C ILE A 320 -9.11 -0.64 14.19
N LYS A 321 -10.39 -0.30 14.12
CA LYS A 321 -11.51 -1.19 14.42
C LYS A 321 -12.41 -1.38 13.21
N SER A 322 -13.21 -2.45 13.24
CA SER A 322 -14.25 -2.67 12.25
C SER A 322 -15.24 -1.50 12.24
N GLY A 323 -15.47 -0.92 11.08
CA GLY A 323 -16.30 0.25 10.85
C GLY A 323 -15.53 1.56 10.73
N ASP A 324 -14.25 1.62 11.09
CA ASP A 324 -13.44 2.82 10.95
C ASP A 324 -13.21 3.19 9.48
N LEU A 325 -13.26 4.48 9.18
CA LEU A 325 -12.96 5.06 7.87
C LEU A 325 -11.49 5.47 7.82
N ILE A 326 -10.76 4.88 6.88
CA ILE A 326 -9.32 5.01 6.75
C ILE A 326 -8.97 5.82 5.50
N MET A 327 -8.08 6.80 5.64
CA MET A 327 -7.43 7.51 4.55
C MET A 327 -5.98 7.03 4.42
N MET A 328 -5.65 6.35 3.34
CA MET A 328 -4.28 6.03 2.95
C MET A 328 -3.77 7.11 2.00
N ALA A 329 -2.50 7.52 2.12
CA ALA A 329 -1.91 8.47 1.18
C ALA A 329 -0.39 8.32 1.11
N THR A 330 0.16 8.50 -0.10
CA THR A 330 1.58 8.22 -0.36
C THR A 330 2.10 9.01 -1.56
N MET A 331 3.43 9.18 -1.62
CA MET A 331 4.17 9.62 -2.79
C MET A 331 5.49 8.84 -2.88
N GLY A 332 5.95 8.58 -4.09
CA GLY A 332 7.21 7.90 -4.37
C GLY A 332 7.89 8.38 -5.65
N GLY A 333 9.01 7.73 -5.97
CA GLY A 333 9.74 8.00 -7.22
C GLY A 333 8.83 7.96 -8.45
N GLY A 334 9.18 8.80 -9.43
CA GLY A 334 8.44 8.91 -10.65
C GLY A 334 8.17 10.36 -11.10
N PHE A 335 7.60 11.40 -10.38
CA PHE A 335 6.90 11.05 -9.14
C PHE A 335 5.61 10.31 -9.39
N THR A 336 5.27 9.43 -8.47
CA THR A 336 3.94 8.86 -8.36
C THR A 336 3.35 9.25 -7.01
N TRP A 337 2.03 9.54 -6.94
CA TRP A 337 1.34 9.74 -5.67
C TRP A 337 -0.08 9.21 -5.73
N SER A 338 -0.60 8.86 -4.59
CA SER A 338 -1.92 8.24 -4.52
C SER A 338 -2.58 8.41 -3.16
N ALA A 339 -3.91 8.33 -3.15
CA ALA A 339 -4.71 8.21 -1.94
C ALA A 339 -5.81 7.16 -2.13
N GLY A 340 -6.19 6.52 -1.03
CA GLY A 340 -7.25 5.52 -0.99
C GLY A 340 -8.14 5.70 0.23
N LEU A 341 -9.46 5.60 0.03
CA LEU A 341 -10.48 5.71 1.06
C LEU A 341 -11.16 4.36 1.26
N VAL A 342 -11.07 3.82 2.49
CA VAL A 342 -11.53 2.47 2.83
C VAL A 342 -12.26 2.48 4.17
N ARG A 343 -13.38 1.77 4.29
CA ARG A 343 -14.02 1.44 5.58
C ARG A 343 -13.77 -0.03 5.92
N ILE A 344 -13.21 -0.27 7.10
CA ILE A 344 -12.81 -1.60 7.59
C ILE A 344 -14.02 -2.44 8.08
#